data_f030eec0cf8853a38eb16054a4d804fc
#
_entry.id   f030eec0cf8853a38eb16054a4d804fc
#
_cell.length_a   1.000
_cell.length_b   1.000
_cell.length_c   1.000
_cell.angle_alpha   90.00
_cell.angle_beta   90.00
_cell.angle_gamma   90.00
#
_symmetry.space_group_name_H-M   'P 1'
#
loop_
_entity.id
_entity.type
_entity.pdbx_description
1 polymer ?
#
loop_
_entity_poly.entity_id
_entity_poly.type
_entity_poly.pdbx_seq_one_letter_code
_entity_poly.pdbx_strand_id
1 'polypeptide(L)'
;TKNSIREIPMTKNLLKMIRPIKKIVNGNFYVLTNEPKPTEPRTYRNYYKQFMQSLGLPLMKFHGLRHSFATRCIESKCDYKTVSVLLGHSNISTTLNLYVHPNLEQKKRCMEQMSKLLR
;
A
#
# COMPACT_ATOMS: atom_id res chain seq x y z
N THR A 1 -6.99 4.13 15.58
CA THR A 1 -5.83 4.90 16.09
C THR A 1 -5.66 6.19 15.31
N LYS A 2 -5.09 7.24 15.92
CA LYS A 2 -4.83 8.54 15.25
C LYS A 2 -4.02 8.36 13.94
N ASN A 3 -3.10 7.43 13.90
CA ASN A 3 -2.27 7.14 12.72
C ASN A 3 -3.00 6.41 11.59
N SER A 4 -4.21 5.94 11.81
CA SER A 4 -5.02 5.30 10.76
C SER A 4 -5.72 6.31 9.86
N ILE A 5 -5.95 7.55 10.35
CA ILE A 5 -6.59 8.63 9.59
C ILE A 5 -5.49 9.34 8.79
N ARG A 6 -5.54 9.20 7.48
CA ARG A 6 -4.59 9.82 6.55
C ARG A 6 -5.15 9.91 5.14
N GLU A 7 -4.60 10.80 4.35
CA GLU A 7 -4.90 10.90 2.94
C GLU A 7 -3.95 10.00 2.14
N ILE A 8 -4.51 9.23 1.21
CA ILE A 8 -3.76 8.40 0.29
C ILE A 8 -4.17 8.77 -1.14
N PRO A 9 -3.28 9.33 -1.95
CA PRO A 9 -3.57 9.65 -3.33
C PRO A 9 -3.94 8.41 -4.13
N MET A 10 -4.96 8.51 -4.98
CA MET A 10 -5.37 7.43 -5.85
C MET A 10 -4.62 7.50 -7.18
N THR A 11 -4.11 6.37 -7.64
CA THR A 11 -3.58 6.27 -9.00
C THR A 11 -4.68 6.45 -10.04
N LYS A 12 -4.33 6.87 -11.26
CA LYS A 12 -5.30 7.02 -12.35
C LYS A 12 -6.08 5.73 -12.63
N ASN A 13 -5.41 4.57 -12.53
CA ASN A 13 -6.05 3.27 -12.74
C ASN A 13 -7.04 2.95 -11.63
N LEU A 14 -6.66 3.15 -10.38
CA LEU A 14 -7.57 2.95 -9.24
C LEU A 14 -8.79 3.88 -9.34
N LEU A 15 -8.56 5.13 -9.73
CA LEU A 15 -9.64 6.10 -9.90
C LEU A 15 -10.65 5.66 -10.99
N LYS A 16 -10.17 5.11 -12.11
CA LYS A 16 -11.03 4.54 -13.15
C LYS A 16 -11.88 3.38 -12.64
N MET A 17 -11.31 2.53 -11.80
CA MET A 17 -12.02 1.39 -11.21
C MET A 17 -13.10 1.82 -10.20
N ILE A 18 -12.82 2.86 -9.40
CA ILE A 18 -13.71 3.29 -8.32
C ILE A 18 -14.83 4.23 -8.81
N ARG A 19 -14.60 5.00 -9.87
CA ARG A 19 -15.62 5.94 -10.41
C ARG A 19 -17.00 5.33 -10.65
N PRO A 20 -17.15 4.16 -11.29
CA PRO A 20 -18.46 3.52 -11.44
C PRO A 20 -19.11 3.17 -10.10
N ILE A 21 -18.31 2.69 -9.14
CA ILE A 21 -18.77 2.32 -7.80
C ILE A 21 -19.33 3.54 -7.06
N LYS A 22 -18.66 4.69 -7.16
CA LYS A 22 -19.11 5.94 -6.55
C LYS A 22 -20.51 6.38 -7.00
N LYS A 23 -20.92 6.03 -8.23
CA LYS A 23 -22.23 6.38 -8.76
C LYS A 23 -23.38 5.58 -8.15
N ILE A 24 -23.11 4.39 -7.64
CA ILE A 24 -24.12 3.46 -7.10
C ILE A 24 -24.08 3.34 -5.58
N VAL A 25 -23.00 3.79 -4.95
CA VAL A 25 -22.84 3.74 -3.48
C VAL A 25 -23.39 5.01 -2.86
N ASN A 26 -24.19 4.88 -1.81
CA ASN A 26 -24.64 6.02 -1.02
C ASN A 26 -23.44 6.64 -0.26
N GLY A 27 -23.25 7.95 -0.40
CA GLY A 27 -22.13 8.67 0.22
C GLY A 27 -22.07 8.61 1.75
N ASN A 28 -23.18 8.28 2.41
CA ASN A 28 -23.29 8.14 3.86
C ASN A 28 -23.08 6.69 4.35
N PHE A 29 -22.84 5.75 3.43
CA PHE A 29 -22.71 4.33 3.73
C PHE A 29 -21.25 3.87 3.56
N TYR A 30 -20.95 2.69 4.12
CA TYR A 30 -19.64 2.08 3.96
C TYR A 30 -19.45 1.54 2.53
N VAL A 31 -18.29 1.80 1.94
CA VAL A 31 -17.99 1.50 0.52
C VAL A 31 -18.14 0.03 0.18
N LEU A 32 -17.74 -0.87 1.09
CA LEU A 32 -17.75 -2.32 0.82
C LEU A 32 -19.12 -2.96 0.94
N THR A 33 -19.99 -2.43 1.78
CA THR A 33 -21.31 -2.99 2.03
C THR A 33 -22.42 -2.22 1.35
N ASN A 34 -22.19 -0.94 1.07
CA ASN A 34 -23.22 0.03 0.71
C ASN A 34 -24.37 0.03 1.73
N GLU A 35 -24.02 -0.08 3.02
CA GLU A 35 -24.95 -0.11 4.15
C GLU A 35 -24.43 0.81 5.27
N PRO A 36 -25.28 1.19 6.24
CA PRO A 36 -24.86 2.00 7.39
C PRO A 36 -23.94 1.24 8.37
N LYS A 37 -23.74 -0.05 8.17
CA LYS A 37 -22.86 -0.88 9.00
C LYS A 37 -21.57 -1.25 8.25
N PRO A 38 -20.40 -1.24 8.93
CA PRO A 38 -19.16 -1.69 8.34
C PRO A 38 -19.16 -3.21 8.09
N THR A 39 -18.34 -3.65 7.14
CA THR A 39 -18.08 -5.08 6.95
C THR A 39 -17.44 -5.68 8.20
N GLU A 40 -17.97 -6.79 8.67
CA GLU A 40 -17.37 -7.53 9.77
C GLU A 40 -16.00 -8.11 9.32
N PRO A 41 -14.89 -7.87 10.07
CA PRO A 41 -13.54 -8.26 9.63
C PRO A 41 -13.35 -9.75 9.35
N ARG A 42 -14.05 -10.63 10.07
CA ARG A 42 -13.99 -12.08 9.86
C ARG A 42 -14.63 -12.47 8.53
N THR A 43 -15.78 -11.90 8.23
CA THR A 43 -16.50 -12.12 6.96
C THR A 43 -15.65 -11.68 5.78
N TYR A 44 -15.03 -10.51 5.87
CA TYR A 44 -14.15 -10.01 4.82
C TYR A 44 -12.92 -10.90 4.61
N ARG A 45 -12.28 -11.37 5.69
CA ARG A 45 -11.15 -12.30 5.60
C ARG A 45 -11.52 -13.64 4.96
N ASN A 46 -12.69 -14.17 5.25
CA ASN A 46 -13.18 -15.41 4.65
C ASN A 46 -13.43 -15.22 3.14
N TYR A 47 -14.06 -14.10 2.76
CA TYR A 47 -14.23 -13.73 1.35
C TYR A 47 -12.89 -13.61 0.62
N TYR A 48 -11.93 -12.91 1.20
CA TYR A 48 -10.58 -12.77 0.64
C TYR A 48 -9.92 -14.13 0.43
N LYS A 49 -10.01 -15.04 1.40
CA LYS A 49 -9.47 -16.39 1.29
C LYS A 49 -10.09 -17.17 0.12
N GLN A 50 -11.41 -17.16 0.01
CA GLN A 50 -12.12 -17.82 -1.09
C GLN A 50 -11.75 -17.20 -2.45
N PHE A 51 -11.65 -15.88 -2.51
CA PHE A 51 -11.24 -15.17 -3.72
C PHE A 51 -9.83 -15.55 -4.17
N MET A 52 -8.85 -15.58 -3.27
CA MET A 52 -7.49 -16.02 -3.60
C MET A 52 -7.46 -17.48 -4.10
N GLN A 53 -8.23 -18.36 -3.47
CA GLN A 53 -8.35 -19.77 -3.90
C GLN A 53 -8.98 -19.87 -5.30
N SER A 54 -10.02 -19.10 -5.61
CA SER A 54 -10.67 -19.10 -6.92
C SER A 54 -9.74 -18.66 -8.05
N LEU A 55 -8.75 -17.81 -7.73
CA LEU A 55 -7.72 -17.35 -8.68
C LEU A 55 -6.51 -18.28 -8.77
N GLY A 56 -6.48 -19.38 -8.01
CA GLY A 56 -5.32 -20.29 -7.95
C GLY A 56 -4.07 -19.63 -7.36
N LEU A 57 -4.23 -18.55 -6.60
CA LEU A 57 -3.13 -17.83 -5.98
C LEU A 57 -2.81 -18.37 -4.58
N PRO A 58 -1.52 -18.38 -4.19
CA PRO A 58 -1.15 -18.77 -2.85
C PRO A 58 -1.80 -17.85 -1.82
N LEU A 59 -2.33 -18.45 -0.74
CA LEU A 59 -2.98 -17.71 0.33
C LEU A 59 -1.96 -16.88 1.10
N MET A 60 -1.95 -15.59 0.84
CA MET A 60 -1.19 -14.61 1.62
C MET A 60 -2.04 -14.10 2.77
N LYS A 61 -1.46 -13.93 3.96
CA LYS A 61 -2.14 -13.22 5.05
C LYS A 61 -2.53 -11.82 4.59
N PHE A 62 -3.70 -11.35 4.99
CA PHE A 62 -4.20 -10.04 4.56
C PHE A 62 -3.21 -8.89 4.81
N HIS A 63 -2.50 -8.92 5.95
CA HIS A 63 -1.43 -7.97 6.25
C HIS A 63 -0.23 -8.05 5.27
N GLY A 64 -0.04 -9.20 4.62
CA GLY A 64 0.99 -9.37 3.58
C GLY A 64 0.79 -8.48 2.37
N LEU A 65 -0.46 -8.09 2.04
CA LEU A 65 -0.74 -7.12 0.98
C LEU A 65 -0.11 -5.76 1.27
N ARG A 66 -0.18 -5.32 2.52
CA ARG A 66 0.46 -4.09 2.98
C ARG A 66 1.99 -4.19 2.86
N HIS A 67 2.55 -5.34 3.19
CA HIS A 67 3.98 -5.63 3.06
C HIS A 67 4.42 -5.58 1.59
N SER A 68 3.67 -6.24 0.71
CA SER A 68 3.91 -6.22 -0.73
C SER A 68 3.85 -4.80 -1.31
N PHE A 69 2.88 -4.01 -0.89
CA PHE A 69 2.78 -2.61 -1.30
C PHE A 69 4.04 -1.82 -0.89
N ALA A 70 4.46 -1.94 0.37
CA ALA A 70 5.65 -1.26 0.88
C ALA A 70 6.91 -1.65 0.10
N THR A 71 7.11 -2.95 -0.15
CA THR A 71 8.24 -3.47 -0.92
C THR A 71 8.22 -2.92 -2.34
N ARG A 72 7.08 -2.93 -3.02
CA ARG A 72 6.93 -2.37 -4.37
C ARG A 72 7.23 -0.87 -4.44
N CYS A 73 6.80 -0.10 -3.44
CA CYS A 73 7.15 1.31 -3.36
C CYS A 73 8.66 1.52 -3.26
N ILE A 74 9.33 0.72 -2.43
CA ILE A 74 10.78 0.80 -2.24
C ILE A 74 11.52 0.38 -3.52
N GLU A 75 11.12 -0.71 -4.16
CA GLU A 75 11.66 -1.17 -5.45
C GLU A 75 11.51 -0.10 -6.54
N SER A 76 10.40 0.64 -6.51
CA SER A 76 10.12 1.77 -7.41
C SER A 76 10.88 3.05 -7.03
N LYS A 77 11.79 2.98 -6.06
CA LYS A 77 12.61 4.10 -5.57
C LYS A 77 11.82 5.24 -4.94
N CYS A 78 10.65 4.97 -4.41
CA CYS A 78 9.97 5.90 -3.52
C CYS A 78 10.82 6.11 -2.27
N ASP A 79 10.84 7.34 -1.76
CA ASP A 79 11.57 7.60 -0.53
C ASP A 79 10.87 6.97 0.69
N TYR A 80 11.68 6.52 1.65
CA TYR A 80 11.18 5.79 2.84
C TYR A 80 10.23 6.60 3.71
N LYS A 81 10.45 7.91 3.78
CA LYS A 81 9.60 8.80 4.58
C LYS A 81 8.20 8.84 4.00
N THR A 82 8.08 9.02 2.69
CA THR A 82 6.78 9.03 1.99
C THR A 82 6.07 7.68 2.14
N VAL A 83 6.79 6.57 1.95
CA VAL A 83 6.22 5.22 2.14
C VAL A 83 5.73 5.02 3.57
N SER A 84 6.50 5.46 4.56
CA SER A 84 6.12 5.39 5.98
C SER A 84 4.84 6.17 6.26
N VAL A 85 4.70 7.38 5.71
CA VAL A 85 3.50 8.21 5.83
C VAL A 85 2.29 7.56 5.17
N LEU A 86 2.44 7.05 3.94
CA LEU A 86 1.37 6.35 3.23
C LEU A 86 0.87 5.12 4.00
N LEU A 87 1.76 4.41 4.65
CA LEU A 87 1.44 3.25 5.47
C LEU A 87 0.90 3.63 6.87
N GLY A 88 1.10 4.87 7.30
CA GLY A 88 0.72 5.32 8.64
C GLY A 88 1.57 4.68 9.73
N HIS A 89 2.85 4.39 9.45
CA HIS A 89 3.78 3.94 10.47
C HIS A 89 4.12 5.06 11.44
N SER A 90 4.01 4.81 12.73
CA SER A 90 4.41 5.76 13.78
C SER A 90 5.93 5.97 13.82
N ASN A 91 6.70 4.98 13.37
CA ASN A 91 8.15 5.00 13.30
C ASN A 91 8.63 4.55 11.93
N ILE A 92 9.51 5.34 11.30
CA ILE A 92 10.10 5.05 10.00
C ILE A 92 10.93 3.76 10.00
N SER A 93 11.47 3.33 11.15
CA SER A 93 12.24 2.09 11.26
C SER A 93 11.42 0.87 10.82
N THR A 94 10.12 0.87 11.02
CA THR A 94 9.22 -0.19 10.54
C THR A 94 9.23 -0.30 9.00
N THR A 95 9.34 0.81 8.29
CA THR A 95 9.49 0.83 6.84
C THR A 95 10.89 0.44 6.42
N LEU A 96 11.92 0.93 7.13
CA LEU A 96 13.33 0.62 6.83
C LEU A 96 13.66 -0.87 7.01
N ASN A 97 13.00 -1.56 7.94
CA ASN A 97 13.16 -3.00 8.13
C ASN A 97 12.69 -3.85 6.94
N LEU A 98 11.94 -3.27 6.01
CA LEU A 98 11.53 -3.92 4.76
C LEU A 98 12.61 -3.81 3.67
N TYR A 99 13.65 -3.05 3.93
CA TYR A 99 14.70 -2.77 2.95
C TYR A 99 15.85 -3.77 3.07
N VAL A 100 16.26 -4.32 1.93
CA VAL A 100 17.48 -5.10 1.82
C VAL A 100 18.68 -4.14 1.76
N HIS A 101 19.74 -4.44 2.50
CA HIS A 101 20.96 -3.61 2.49
C HIS A 101 21.43 -3.29 1.07
N PRO A 102 21.78 -2.03 0.76
CA PRO A 102 22.20 -1.65 -0.56
C PRO A 102 23.48 -2.39 -0.97
N ASN A 103 23.48 -2.94 -2.17
CA ASN A 103 24.67 -3.55 -2.77
C ASN A 103 25.67 -2.49 -3.29
N LEU A 104 26.84 -2.94 -3.70
CA LEU A 104 27.91 -2.04 -4.20
C LEU A 104 27.44 -1.22 -5.41
N GLU A 105 26.67 -1.79 -6.31
CA GLU A 105 26.12 -1.14 -7.50
C GLU A 105 25.23 0.05 -7.13
N GLN A 106 24.32 -0.16 -6.16
CA GLN A 106 23.46 0.91 -5.66
C GLN A 106 24.24 2.03 -4.99
N LYS A 107 25.31 1.69 -4.24
CA LYS A 107 26.20 2.66 -3.60
C LYS A 107 26.93 3.52 -4.67
N LYS A 108 27.48 2.89 -5.71
CA LYS A 108 28.15 3.59 -6.83
C LYS A 108 27.20 4.55 -7.53
N ARG A 109 25.99 4.08 -7.86
CA ARG A 109 24.98 4.92 -8.51
C ARG A 109 24.62 6.15 -7.67
N CYS A 110 24.49 5.99 -6.36
CA CYS A 110 24.22 7.09 -5.44
C CYS A 110 25.37 8.13 -5.48
N MET A 111 26.61 7.68 -5.43
CA MET A 111 27.79 8.56 -5.48
C MET A 111 27.89 9.32 -6.81
N GLU A 112 27.59 8.65 -7.93
CA GLU A 112 27.58 9.31 -9.23
C GLU A 112 26.46 10.34 -9.37
N GLN A 113 25.29 10.07 -8.84
CA GLN A 113 24.19 11.04 -8.82
C GLN A 113 24.56 12.29 -8.01
N MET A 114 25.18 12.11 -6.84
CA MET A 114 25.67 13.21 -6.02
C MET A 114 26.74 14.02 -6.77
N SER A 115 27.70 13.34 -7.40
CA SER A 115 28.75 13.99 -8.17
C SER A 115 28.22 14.87 -9.30
N LYS A 116 27.13 14.49 -9.95
CA LYS A 116 26.49 15.30 -11.00
C LYS A 116 25.93 16.62 -10.48
N LEU A 117 25.52 16.67 -9.21
CA LEU A 117 25.02 17.92 -8.60
C LEU A 117 26.14 18.91 -8.28
N LEU A 118 27.40 18.46 -8.19
CA LEU A 118 28.55 19.28 -7.89
C LEU A 118 29.21 19.88 -9.15
N ARG A 119 28.73 19.54 -10.30
CA ARG A 119 29.15 20.12 -11.59
C ARG A 119 28.27 21.32 -11.93
#